data_6161ca105d86d21764316f5317b6e43c
#
_entry.id   6161ca105d86d21764316f5317b6e43c
#
_cell.length_a   1.000
_cell.length_b   1.000
_cell.length_c   1.000
_cell.angle_alpha   90.00
_cell.angle_beta   90.00
_cell.angle_gamma   90.00
#
_symmetry.space_group_name_H-M   'P 1'
#
loop_
_entity.id
_entity.type
_entity.pdbx_description
1 polymer ?
#
loop_
_entity_poly.entity_id
_entity_poly.type
_entity_poly.pdbx_seq_one_letter_code
_entity_poly.pdbx_strand_id
1 'polypeptide(L)'
;ALIVMPYSQTLWMAAGLLWILDAANNIAMEPYRAFITDMLPEKQHSLGFLMQSFFTGLGTTLANFAPAIIVSLGLLSLNDKMDNGIPTFTYWAFAIGAFVSIATVVYSILTTKEYPPSAEELEAIKAEKEKGNVIGRTLKDISSAIAEMPKTMKQLIPVQFFTWFGMFCYWQYITLALSSSLYD
;
A
#
# COMPACT_ATOMS: atom_id res chain seq x y z
N ALA A 1 -0.59 -9.01 9.48
CA ALA A 1 -0.96 -7.74 10.14
C ALA A 1 -2.48 -7.52 10.08
N LEU A 2 -3.11 -7.48 8.88
CA LEU A 2 -4.55 -7.22 8.72
C LEU A 2 -5.45 -8.11 9.59
N ILE A 3 -5.21 -9.42 9.60
CA ILE A 3 -6.03 -10.39 10.37
C ILE A 3 -5.88 -10.19 11.88
N VAL A 4 -4.69 -9.77 12.34
CA VAL A 4 -4.37 -9.65 13.76
C VAL A 4 -4.76 -8.28 14.32
N MET A 5 -4.88 -7.27 13.46
CA MET A 5 -5.14 -5.89 13.87
C MET A 5 -6.43 -5.70 14.71
N PRO A 6 -7.56 -6.34 14.38
CA PRO A 6 -8.78 -6.21 15.19
C PRO A 6 -8.68 -6.82 16.59
N TYR A 7 -7.69 -7.66 16.84
CA TYR A 7 -7.43 -8.28 18.14
C TYR A 7 -6.41 -7.53 19.01
N SER A 8 -5.98 -6.34 18.55
CA SER A 8 -5.03 -5.54 19.33
C SER A 8 -5.67 -5.07 20.64
N GLN A 9 -5.00 -5.40 21.75
CA GLN A 9 -5.47 -5.07 23.11
C GLN A 9 -4.83 -3.79 23.66
N THR A 10 -3.74 -3.35 23.05
CA THR A 10 -3.00 -2.16 23.47
C THR A 10 -2.72 -1.24 22.29
N LEU A 11 -2.59 0.07 22.59
CA LEU A 11 -2.24 1.06 21.57
C LEU A 11 -0.89 0.75 20.89
N TRP A 12 0.09 0.30 21.67
CA TRP A 12 1.41 -0.05 21.13
C TRP A 12 1.37 -1.27 20.19
N MET A 13 0.53 -2.25 20.51
CA MET A 13 0.32 -3.40 19.63
C MET A 13 -0.35 -2.95 18.31
N ALA A 14 -1.36 -2.11 18.38
CA ALA A 14 -2.03 -1.57 17.20
C ALA A 14 -1.06 -0.74 16.33
N ALA A 15 -0.28 0.15 16.95
CA ALA A 15 0.73 0.96 16.26
C ALA A 15 1.82 0.08 15.58
N GLY A 16 2.33 -0.93 16.29
CA GLY A 16 3.31 -1.86 15.74
C GLY A 16 2.77 -2.65 14.54
N LEU A 17 1.54 -3.15 14.63
CA LEU A 17 0.88 -3.84 13.52
C LEU A 17 0.64 -2.92 12.32
N LEU A 18 0.30 -1.65 12.58
CA LEU A 18 0.12 -0.65 11.53
C LEU A 18 1.43 -0.37 10.80
N TRP A 19 2.55 -0.21 11.51
CA TRP A 19 3.86 -0.01 10.89
C TRP A 19 4.30 -1.22 10.06
N ILE A 20 4.05 -2.44 10.56
CA ILE A 20 4.32 -3.67 9.78
C ILE A 20 3.46 -3.71 8.52
N LEU A 21 2.19 -3.33 8.61
CA LEU A 21 1.28 -3.29 7.47
C LEU A 21 1.72 -2.26 6.43
N ASP A 22 2.09 -1.05 6.88
CA ASP A 22 2.57 0.02 6.01
C ASP A 22 3.87 -0.39 5.29
N ALA A 23 4.84 -0.92 6.03
CA ALA A 23 6.07 -1.43 5.44
C ALA A 23 5.81 -2.55 4.42
N ALA A 24 4.93 -3.49 4.73
CA ALA A 24 4.57 -4.58 3.82
C ALA A 24 3.90 -4.07 2.54
N ASN A 25 2.99 -3.11 2.65
CA ASN A 25 2.34 -2.49 1.49
C ASN A 25 3.35 -1.76 0.60
N ASN A 26 4.27 -0.99 1.18
CA ASN A 26 5.30 -0.28 0.43
C ASN A 26 6.25 -1.25 -0.29
N ILE A 27 6.67 -2.33 0.38
CA ILE A 27 7.50 -3.38 -0.24
C ILE A 27 6.77 -4.07 -1.39
N ALA A 28 5.47 -4.31 -1.27
CA ALA A 28 4.68 -4.97 -2.32
C ALA A 28 4.37 -4.05 -3.51
N MET A 29 4.34 -2.74 -3.29
CA MET A 29 3.97 -1.77 -4.32
C MET A 29 5.00 -1.68 -5.45
N GLU A 30 6.30 -1.76 -5.16
CA GLU A 30 7.35 -1.63 -6.15
C GLU A 30 7.37 -2.79 -7.17
N PRO A 31 7.35 -4.07 -6.76
CA PRO A 31 7.18 -5.19 -7.70
C PRO A 31 5.90 -5.07 -8.52
N TYR A 32 4.80 -4.60 -7.93
CA TYR A 32 3.54 -4.42 -8.64
C TYR A 32 3.62 -3.34 -9.72
N ARG A 33 4.39 -2.27 -9.50
CA ARG A 33 4.66 -1.25 -10.53
C ARG A 33 5.62 -1.75 -11.61
N ALA A 34 6.68 -2.45 -11.21
CA ALA A 34 7.63 -3.06 -12.13
C ALA A 34 6.92 -4.02 -13.09
N PHE A 35 5.95 -4.77 -12.59
CA PHE A 35 5.16 -5.70 -13.39
C PHE A 35 4.48 -5.05 -14.61
N ILE A 36 4.04 -3.81 -14.50
CA ILE A 36 3.47 -3.05 -15.62
C ILE A 36 4.52 -2.81 -16.70
N THR A 37 5.73 -2.43 -16.30
CA THR A 37 6.83 -2.16 -17.25
C THR A 37 7.39 -3.42 -17.89
N ASP A 38 7.38 -4.53 -17.17
CA ASP A 38 7.92 -5.81 -17.63
C ASP A 38 6.95 -6.56 -18.57
N MET A 39 5.64 -6.39 -18.34
CA MET A 39 4.61 -7.14 -19.07
C MET A 39 3.99 -6.38 -20.25
N LEU A 40 4.08 -5.06 -20.26
CA LEU A 40 3.48 -4.23 -21.29
C LEU A 40 4.54 -3.62 -22.22
N PRO A 41 4.25 -3.50 -23.52
CA PRO A 41 5.09 -2.73 -24.44
C PRO A 41 5.20 -1.25 -23.99
N GLU A 42 6.33 -0.60 -24.22
CA GLU A 42 6.58 0.79 -23.83
C GLU A 42 5.45 1.76 -24.20
N LYS A 43 4.84 1.57 -25.37
CA LYS A 43 3.71 2.40 -25.85
C LYS A 43 2.47 2.32 -24.95
N GLN A 44 2.35 1.26 -24.15
CA GLN A 44 1.20 0.99 -23.28
C GLN A 44 1.50 1.26 -21.79
N HIS A 45 2.75 1.57 -21.41
CA HIS A 45 3.11 1.83 -20.01
C HIS A 45 2.23 2.93 -19.39
N SER A 46 2.02 4.03 -20.10
CA SER A 46 1.17 5.13 -19.61
C SER A 46 -0.26 4.68 -19.33
N LEU A 47 -0.82 3.84 -20.22
CA LEU A 47 -2.16 3.27 -20.02
C LEU A 47 -2.19 2.30 -18.85
N GLY A 48 -1.15 1.47 -18.68
CA GLY A 48 -1.01 0.55 -17.54
C GLY A 48 -1.02 1.29 -16.20
N PHE A 49 -0.23 2.34 -16.07
CA PHE A 49 -0.21 3.17 -14.84
C PHE A 49 -1.53 3.92 -14.62
N LEU A 50 -2.20 4.38 -15.69
CA LEU A 50 -3.51 5.00 -15.58
C LEU A 50 -4.55 4.01 -15.05
N MET A 51 -4.57 2.78 -15.59
CA MET A 51 -5.47 1.73 -15.13
C MET A 51 -5.18 1.34 -13.67
N GLN A 52 -3.91 1.23 -13.28
CA GLN A 52 -3.55 1.00 -11.89
C GLN A 52 -4.11 2.09 -10.97
N SER A 53 -3.94 3.35 -11.34
CA SER A 53 -4.46 4.49 -10.57
C SER A 53 -5.98 4.50 -10.50
N PHE A 54 -6.65 4.18 -11.61
CA PHE A 54 -8.11 4.07 -11.67
C PHE A 54 -8.63 2.98 -10.71
N PHE A 55 -8.08 1.77 -10.76
CA PHE A 55 -8.51 0.68 -9.88
C PHE A 55 -8.15 0.94 -8.42
N THR A 56 -7.03 1.61 -8.14
CA THR A 56 -6.69 2.05 -6.78
C THR A 56 -7.73 3.04 -6.24
N GLY A 57 -8.11 4.03 -7.04
CA GLY A 57 -9.15 5.00 -6.68
C GLY A 57 -10.52 4.35 -6.50
N LEU A 58 -10.90 3.45 -7.40
CA LEU A 58 -12.15 2.71 -7.30
C LEU A 58 -12.18 1.83 -6.03
N GLY A 59 -11.10 1.09 -5.76
CA GLY A 59 -10.96 0.27 -4.56
C GLY A 59 -11.05 1.08 -3.27
N THR A 60 -10.38 2.23 -3.21
CA THR A 60 -10.45 3.16 -2.08
C THR A 60 -11.87 3.67 -1.87
N THR A 61 -12.55 4.05 -2.95
CA THR A 61 -13.94 4.52 -2.90
C THR A 61 -14.86 3.44 -2.37
N LEU A 62 -14.80 2.23 -2.92
CA LEU A 62 -15.60 1.09 -2.46
C LEU A 62 -15.32 0.74 -1.00
N ALA A 63 -14.07 0.77 -0.57
CA ALA A 63 -13.69 0.51 0.82
C ALA A 63 -14.29 1.53 1.80
N ASN A 64 -14.33 2.81 1.42
CA ASN A 64 -14.95 3.85 2.24
C ASN A 64 -16.48 3.71 2.31
N PHE A 65 -17.13 3.23 1.26
CA PHE A 65 -18.57 2.97 1.26
C PHE A 65 -18.95 1.61 1.87
N ALA A 66 -18.00 0.69 2.06
CA ALA A 66 -18.28 -0.66 2.56
C ALA A 66 -19.05 -0.70 3.88
N PRO A 67 -18.75 0.12 4.91
CA PRO A 67 -19.54 0.14 6.15
C PRO A 67 -21.00 0.52 5.89
N ALA A 68 -21.25 1.54 5.08
CA ALA A 68 -22.61 1.99 4.76
C ALA A 68 -23.38 0.93 3.97
N ILE A 69 -22.74 0.25 3.03
CA ILE A 69 -23.34 -0.83 2.25
C ILE A 69 -23.70 -2.01 3.16
N ILE A 70 -22.79 -2.45 4.02
CA ILE A 70 -23.00 -3.59 4.93
C ILE A 70 -24.19 -3.32 5.88
N VAL A 71 -24.27 -2.10 6.41
CA VAL A 71 -25.37 -1.69 7.29
C VAL A 71 -26.71 -1.58 6.53
N SER A 72 -26.71 -0.99 5.33
CA SER A 72 -27.93 -0.85 4.52
C SER A 72 -28.50 -2.19 4.07
N LEU A 73 -27.66 -3.20 3.91
CA LEU A 73 -28.07 -4.58 3.61
C LEU A 73 -28.56 -5.35 4.86
N GLY A 74 -28.50 -4.74 6.04
CA GLY A 74 -28.89 -5.37 7.31
C GLY A 74 -28.00 -6.52 7.75
N LEU A 75 -26.78 -6.62 7.19
CA LEU A 75 -25.85 -7.71 7.49
C LEU A 75 -25.16 -7.54 8.84
N LEU A 76 -24.88 -6.31 9.24
CA LEU A 76 -24.24 -5.97 10.50
C LEU A 76 -24.81 -4.67 11.07
N SER A 77 -24.85 -4.55 12.41
CA SER A 77 -25.19 -3.32 13.10
C SER A 77 -23.91 -2.53 13.46
N LEU A 78 -23.97 -1.20 13.34
CA LEU A 78 -22.89 -0.32 13.77
C LEU A 78 -22.69 -0.32 15.30
N ASN A 79 -23.72 -0.74 16.04
CA ASN A 79 -23.71 -0.73 17.51
C ASN A 79 -23.07 -2.00 18.10
N ASP A 80 -22.93 -3.05 17.31
CA ASP A 80 -22.34 -4.30 17.78
C ASP A 80 -20.84 -4.14 17.97
N LYS A 81 -20.38 -4.37 19.18
CA LYS A 81 -18.96 -4.29 19.56
C LYS A 81 -18.48 -5.63 20.06
N MET A 82 -17.20 -5.91 19.78
CA MET A 82 -16.49 -7.05 20.36
C MET A 82 -16.14 -6.76 21.83
N ASP A 83 -15.70 -7.79 22.56
CA ASP A 83 -15.28 -7.68 23.97
C ASP A 83 -14.17 -6.64 24.22
N ASN A 84 -13.37 -6.35 23.21
CA ASN A 84 -12.33 -5.32 23.23
C ASN A 84 -12.83 -3.89 22.87
N GLY A 85 -14.16 -3.70 22.70
CA GLY A 85 -14.77 -2.42 22.35
C GLY A 85 -14.70 -2.03 20.87
N ILE A 86 -14.03 -2.81 20.03
CA ILE A 86 -13.94 -2.56 18.58
C ILE A 86 -15.24 -2.97 17.91
N PRO A 87 -15.80 -2.13 17.00
CA PRO A 87 -17.00 -2.48 16.25
C PRO A 87 -16.84 -3.78 15.45
N THR A 88 -17.82 -4.65 15.51
CA THR A 88 -17.81 -5.97 14.84
C THR A 88 -17.65 -5.83 13.32
N PHE A 89 -18.20 -4.76 12.70
CA PHE A 89 -18.03 -4.52 11.27
C PHE A 89 -16.56 -4.28 10.88
N THR A 90 -15.75 -3.67 11.76
CA THR A 90 -14.32 -3.45 11.54
C THR A 90 -13.57 -4.77 11.42
N TYR A 91 -13.89 -5.74 12.29
CA TYR A 91 -13.33 -7.09 12.20
C TYR A 91 -13.60 -7.74 10.84
N TRP A 92 -14.86 -7.71 10.41
CA TRP A 92 -15.24 -8.28 9.12
C TRP A 92 -14.61 -7.53 7.93
N ALA A 93 -14.51 -6.22 7.99
CA ALA A 93 -13.85 -5.42 6.96
C ALA A 93 -12.36 -5.82 6.81
N PHE A 94 -11.65 -5.97 7.92
CA PHE A 94 -10.26 -6.44 7.89
C PHE A 94 -10.13 -7.90 7.42
N ALA A 95 -11.01 -8.79 7.84
CA ALA A 95 -11.01 -10.20 7.44
C ALA A 95 -11.28 -10.37 5.94
N ILE A 96 -12.31 -9.70 5.43
CA ILE A 96 -12.66 -9.69 3.99
C ILE A 96 -11.52 -9.06 3.18
N GLY A 97 -11.01 -7.92 3.62
CA GLY A 97 -9.88 -7.24 2.97
C GLY A 97 -8.64 -8.12 2.89
N ALA A 98 -8.30 -8.82 3.98
CA ALA A 98 -7.19 -9.76 4.00
C ALA A 98 -7.41 -10.94 3.06
N PHE A 99 -8.61 -11.53 3.07
CA PHE A 99 -8.96 -12.65 2.20
C PHE A 99 -8.88 -12.25 0.72
N VAL A 100 -9.51 -11.14 0.35
CA VAL A 100 -9.50 -10.64 -1.04
C VAL A 100 -8.07 -10.30 -1.49
N SER A 101 -7.27 -9.66 -0.64
CA SER A 101 -5.88 -9.33 -0.94
C SER A 101 -5.05 -10.59 -1.19
N ILE A 102 -5.15 -11.61 -0.33
CA ILE A 102 -4.44 -12.87 -0.51
C ILE A 102 -4.92 -13.59 -1.77
N ALA A 103 -6.24 -13.69 -1.97
CA ALA A 103 -6.82 -14.37 -3.11
C ALA A 103 -6.41 -13.74 -4.45
N THR A 104 -6.39 -12.41 -4.53
CA THR A 104 -5.98 -11.69 -5.75
C THR A 104 -4.49 -11.84 -6.03
N VAL A 105 -3.63 -11.81 -5.01
CA VAL A 105 -2.18 -12.05 -5.18
C VAL A 105 -1.93 -13.48 -5.63
N VAL A 106 -2.55 -14.47 -4.99
CA VAL A 106 -2.43 -15.88 -5.39
C VAL A 106 -2.94 -16.08 -6.81
N TYR A 107 -4.09 -15.50 -7.16
CA TYR A 107 -4.61 -15.55 -8.52
C TYR A 107 -3.61 -14.97 -9.53
N SER A 108 -3.02 -13.81 -9.25
CA SER A 108 -2.01 -13.18 -10.11
C SER A 108 -0.79 -14.09 -10.29
N ILE A 109 -0.26 -14.68 -9.22
CA ILE A 109 0.88 -15.60 -9.28
C ILE A 109 0.57 -16.85 -10.12
N LEU A 110 -0.64 -17.39 -10.00
CA LEU A 110 -1.02 -18.61 -10.72
C LEU A 110 -1.35 -18.36 -12.20
N THR A 111 -1.83 -17.18 -12.55
CA THR A 111 -2.30 -16.88 -13.92
C THR A 111 -1.28 -16.13 -14.76
N THR A 112 -0.32 -15.47 -14.14
CA THR A 112 0.67 -14.67 -14.87
C THR A 112 1.97 -15.44 -15.04
N LYS A 113 2.47 -15.46 -16.26
CA LYS A 113 3.81 -16.01 -16.55
C LYS A 113 4.82 -14.88 -16.48
N GLU A 114 5.74 -15.00 -15.55
CA GLU A 114 6.89 -14.11 -15.50
C GLU A 114 7.88 -14.47 -16.61
N TYR A 115 8.51 -13.47 -17.19
CA TYR A 115 9.66 -13.66 -18.06
C TYR A 115 10.89 -13.89 -17.20
N PRO A 116 11.53 -15.06 -17.26
CA PRO A 116 12.75 -15.28 -16.48
C PRO A 116 13.84 -14.32 -16.96
N PRO A 117 14.67 -13.81 -16.03
CA PRO A 117 15.78 -12.97 -16.39
C PRO A 117 16.72 -13.71 -17.36
N SER A 118 17.37 -12.98 -18.26
CA SER A 118 18.33 -13.56 -19.20
C SER A 118 19.48 -14.28 -18.46
N ALA A 119 20.17 -15.17 -19.12
CA ALA A 119 21.30 -15.87 -18.51
C ALA A 119 22.38 -14.89 -18.00
N GLU A 120 22.61 -13.79 -18.73
CA GLU A 120 23.55 -12.72 -18.36
C GLU A 120 23.11 -11.98 -17.10
N GLU A 121 21.83 -11.64 -17.00
CA GLU A 121 21.25 -10.99 -15.81
C GLU A 121 21.30 -11.92 -14.59
N LEU A 122 21.05 -13.22 -14.81
CA LEU A 122 21.12 -14.22 -13.74
C LEU A 122 22.55 -14.39 -13.19
N GLU A 123 23.55 -14.34 -14.05
CA GLU A 123 24.95 -14.36 -13.65
C GLU A 123 25.36 -13.06 -12.93
N ALA A 124 24.88 -11.91 -13.40
CA ALA A 124 25.09 -10.64 -12.73
C ALA A 124 24.50 -10.63 -11.31
N ILE A 125 23.25 -11.12 -11.16
CA ILE A 125 22.60 -11.23 -9.85
C ILE A 125 23.35 -12.19 -8.92
N LYS A 126 23.85 -13.32 -9.44
CA LYS A 126 24.64 -14.28 -8.65
C LYS A 126 25.98 -13.68 -8.22
N ALA A 127 26.70 -13.04 -9.14
CA ALA A 127 27.96 -12.36 -8.85
C ALA A 127 27.78 -11.23 -7.83
N GLU A 128 26.63 -10.58 -7.85
CA GLU A 128 26.26 -9.55 -6.87
C GLU A 128 25.96 -10.12 -5.48
N LYS A 129 25.31 -11.27 -5.41
CA LYS A 129 25.06 -11.97 -4.15
C LYS A 129 26.32 -12.50 -3.49
N GLU A 130 27.26 -12.99 -4.26
CA GLU A 130 28.53 -13.55 -3.75
C GLU A 130 29.47 -12.51 -3.12
N LYS A 131 29.31 -11.24 -3.49
CA LYS A 131 30.18 -10.15 -2.97
C LYS A 131 29.91 -9.78 -1.50
N GLY A 132 29.04 -10.46 -0.74
CA GLY A 132 28.80 -10.25 0.70
C GLY A 132 28.33 -8.82 1.06
N ASN A 133 27.94 -8.60 2.32
CA ASN A 133 27.53 -7.30 2.88
C ASN A 133 26.47 -6.54 2.07
N VAL A 134 25.33 -7.19 1.85
CA VAL A 134 24.19 -6.62 1.09
C VAL A 134 23.75 -5.28 1.68
N ILE A 135 23.63 -5.16 3.01
CA ILE A 135 23.15 -3.93 3.67
C ILE A 135 24.09 -2.74 3.44
N GLY A 136 25.40 -2.95 3.61
CA GLY A 136 26.39 -1.87 3.42
C GLY A 136 26.42 -1.37 1.99
N ARG A 137 26.22 -2.27 1.03
CA ARG A 137 26.16 -1.94 -0.39
C ARG A 137 24.87 -1.20 -0.74
N THR A 138 23.73 -1.72 -0.31
CA THR A 138 22.43 -1.03 -0.50
C THR A 138 22.46 0.40 0.06
N LEU A 139 23.04 0.61 1.23
CA LEU A 139 23.21 1.95 1.79
C LEU A 139 24.15 2.83 0.94
N LYS A 140 25.22 2.26 0.43
CA LYS A 140 26.13 2.98 -0.47
C LYS A 140 25.44 3.32 -1.80
N ASP A 141 24.71 2.39 -2.39
CA ASP A 141 23.97 2.60 -3.64
C ASP A 141 22.87 3.66 -3.47
N ILE A 142 22.15 3.64 -2.36
CA ILE A 142 21.18 4.69 -2.01
C ILE A 142 21.89 6.05 -1.87
N SER A 143 23.03 6.11 -1.18
CA SER A 143 23.76 7.36 -1.01
C SER A 143 24.30 7.91 -2.34
N SER A 144 24.79 7.02 -3.20
CA SER A 144 25.26 7.38 -4.56
C SER A 144 24.09 7.87 -5.42
N ALA A 145 22.95 7.16 -5.40
CA ALA A 145 21.75 7.56 -6.13
C ALA A 145 21.23 8.94 -5.69
N ILE A 146 21.30 9.25 -4.40
CA ILE A 146 20.93 10.59 -3.87
C ILE A 146 21.94 11.65 -4.34
N ALA A 147 23.24 11.32 -4.34
CA ALA A 147 24.29 12.25 -4.78
C ALA A 147 24.18 12.55 -6.28
N GLU A 148 23.94 11.52 -7.08
CA GLU A 148 23.84 11.59 -8.55
C GLU A 148 22.44 12.03 -9.04
N MET A 149 21.49 12.20 -8.13
CA MET A 149 20.11 12.60 -8.45
C MET A 149 20.08 13.85 -9.31
N PRO A 150 19.36 13.86 -10.44
CA PRO A 150 19.20 15.02 -11.30
C PRO A 150 18.67 16.24 -10.55
N LYS A 151 19.12 17.44 -10.93
CA LYS A 151 18.76 18.69 -10.28
C LYS A 151 17.23 18.88 -10.17
N THR A 152 16.50 18.51 -11.22
CA THR A 152 15.03 18.58 -11.25
C THR A 152 14.40 17.70 -10.16
N MET A 153 14.91 16.47 -9.96
CA MET A 153 14.39 15.58 -8.92
C MET A 153 14.69 16.14 -7.52
N LYS A 154 15.88 16.70 -7.29
CA LYS A 154 16.21 17.38 -6.02
C LYS A 154 15.25 18.53 -5.72
N GLN A 155 14.82 19.26 -6.75
CA GLN A 155 13.85 20.35 -6.61
C GLN A 155 12.43 19.86 -6.31
N LEU A 156 12.09 18.63 -6.73
CA LEU A 156 10.79 18.02 -6.43
C LEU A 156 10.67 17.51 -4.99
N ILE A 157 11.78 17.24 -4.30
CA ILE A 157 11.77 16.74 -2.91
C ILE A 157 10.96 17.67 -1.98
N PRO A 158 11.27 18.97 -1.87
CA PRO A 158 10.48 19.86 -1.00
C PRO A 158 9.04 20.00 -1.47
N VAL A 159 8.78 20.01 -2.77
CA VAL A 159 7.41 20.05 -3.31
C VAL A 159 6.61 18.85 -2.84
N GLN A 160 7.15 17.64 -3.00
CA GLN A 160 6.51 16.42 -2.55
C GLN A 160 6.32 16.39 -1.03
N PHE A 161 7.32 16.81 -0.27
CA PHE A 161 7.22 16.88 1.18
C PHE A 161 6.06 17.76 1.62
N PHE A 162 5.97 18.99 1.13
CA PHE A 162 4.90 19.92 1.52
C PHE A 162 3.54 19.52 0.97
N THR A 163 3.48 18.91 -0.21
CA THR A 163 2.24 18.36 -0.76
C THR A 163 1.69 17.25 0.14
N TRP A 164 2.52 16.28 0.51
CA TRP A 164 2.10 15.19 1.40
C TRP A 164 1.76 15.70 2.80
N PHE A 165 2.54 16.62 3.34
CA PHE A 165 2.23 17.25 4.61
C PHE A 165 0.84 17.92 4.59
N GLY A 166 0.55 18.70 3.55
CA GLY A 166 -0.77 19.33 3.39
C GLY A 166 -1.90 18.31 3.23
N MET A 167 -1.69 17.25 2.45
CA MET A 167 -2.67 16.18 2.26
C MET A 167 -2.97 15.43 3.57
N PHE A 168 -1.94 15.11 4.37
CA PHE A 168 -2.15 14.49 5.68
C PHE A 168 -2.89 15.39 6.64
N CYS A 169 -2.56 16.68 6.71
CA CYS A 169 -3.32 17.65 7.49
C CYS A 169 -4.79 17.71 7.03
N TYR A 170 -5.04 17.76 5.74
CA TYR A 170 -6.38 17.74 5.18
C TYR A 170 -7.15 16.47 5.61
N TRP A 171 -6.60 15.29 5.39
CA TRP A 171 -7.27 14.02 5.74
C TRP A 171 -7.54 13.88 7.24
N GLN A 172 -6.62 14.37 8.07
CA GLN A 172 -6.77 14.29 9.52
C GLN A 172 -7.89 15.17 10.04
N TYR A 173 -8.03 16.39 9.51
CA TYR A 173 -8.92 17.39 10.07
C TYR A 173 -10.22 17.61 9.31
N ILE A 174 -10.35 17.14 8.07
CA ILE A 174 -11.55 17.40 7.25
C ILE A 174 -12.82 16.85 7.89
N THR A 175 -12.78 15.65 8.44
CA THR A 175 -13.95 15.03 9.07
C THR A 175 -14.38 15.81 10.31
N LEU A 176 -13.40 16.25 11.11
CA LEU A 176 -13.68 17.06 12.30
C LEU A 176 -14.25 18.44 11.92
N ALA A 177 -13.66 19.09 10.93
CA ALA A 177 -14.13 20.37 10.43
C ALA A 177 -15.55 20.30 9.86
N LEU A 178 -15.86 19.24 9.10
CA LEU A 178 -17.21 19.04 8.57
C LEU A 178 -18.23 18.74 9.68
N SER A 179 -17.87 17.93 10.67
CA SER A 179 -18.77 17.62 11.76
C SER A 179 -19.13 18.86 12.58
N SER A 180 -18.14 19.69 12.93
CA SER A 180 -18.38 20.93 13.68
C SER A 180 -19.12 22.01 12.86
N SER A 181 -18.96 22.00 11.54
CA SER A 181 -19.59 23.00 10.66
C SER A 181 -21.02 22.66 10.25
N LEU A 182 -21.38 21.37 10.23
CA LEU A 182 -22.70 20.91 9.74
C LEU A 182 -23.66 20.48 10.85
N TYR A 183 -23.15 20.19 12.06
CA TYR A 183 -23.95 19.61 13.14
C TYR A 183 -23.90 20.44 14.44
N ASP A 184 -23.19 21.55 14.48
CA ASP A 184 -23.29 22.61 15.48
C ASP A 184 -24.14 23.77 14.92
#